data_c72ced52eea7859b0cd6a490a8278fdf
#
_entry.id   c72ced52eea7859b0cd6a490a8278fdf
#
_cell.length_a   1.000
_cell.length_b   1.000
_cell.length_c   1.000
_cell.angle_alpha   90.00
_cell.angle_beta   90.00
_cell.angle_gamma   90.00
#
_symmetry.space_group_name_H-M   'P 1'
#
loop_
_entity.id
_entity.type
_entity.pdbx_description
1 polymer ?
#
loop_
_entity_poly.entity_id
_entity_poly.type
_entity_poly.pdbx_seq_one_letter_code
_entity_poly.pdbx_strand_id
1 'polypeptide(L)' 'MKNLRDVPVGGKAIVKKLEGQGPTKRRIMDMGITKGVSISVVKVAPLGDPIEVKVRGYQLSIRKADAEAILIEE' A
#
# COMPACT_ATOMS: atom_id res chain seq x y z
N MET A 1 2.46 -13.36 -6.49
CA MET A 1 1.86 -12.05 -6.74
C MET A 1 2.69 -10.95 -6.11
N LYS A 2 2.77 -9.83 -6.78
CA LYS A 2 3.48 -8.69 -6.21
C LYS A 2 2.60 -7.97 -5.19
N ASN A 3 3.25 -7.41 -4.20
CA ASN A 3 2.56 -6.56 -3.22
C ASN A 3 3.20 -5.17 -3.25
N LEU A 4 2.63 -4.27 -2.47
CA LEU A 4 3.06 -2.87 -2.49
C LEU A 4 4.51 -2.69 -2.07
N ARG A 5 5.06 -3.58 -1.27
CA ARG A 5 6.47 -3.52 -0.88
C ARG A 5 7.42 -3.66 -2.07
N ASP A 6 6.96 -4.30 -3.13
CA ASP A 6 7.78 -4.52 -4.32
C ASP A 6 7.86 -3.28 -5.22
N VAL A 7 7.06 -2.26 -4.94
CA VAL A 7 7.04 -1.04 -5.74
C VAL A 7 8.14 -0.10 -5.24
N PRO A 8 9.03 0.33 -6.12
CA PRO A 8 10.11 1.25 -5.71
C PRO A 8 9.58 2.66 -5.47
N VAL A 9 10.40 3.45 -4.76
CA VAL A 9 10.09 4.87 -4.56
C VAL A 9 9.92 5.55 -5.93
N GLY A 10 8.86 6.32 -6.05
CA GLY A 10 8.51 6.96 -7.31
C GLY A 10 7.64 6.11 -8.21
N GLY A 11 7.43 4.85 -7.85
CA GLY A 11 6.60 3.96 -8.65
C GLY A 11 5.12 4.07 -8.28
N LYS A 12 4.28 3.54 -9.17
CA LYS A 12 2.84 3.49 -8.99
C LYS A 12 2.35 2.06 -9.17
N ALA A 13 1.21 1.77 -8.56
CA ALA A 13 0.59 0.46 -8.71
C ALA A 13 -0.91 0.59 -8.53
N ILE A 14 -1.63 -0.37 -9.12
CA ILE A 14 -3.08 -0.47 -8.96
C ILE A 14 -3.35 -1.62 -7.99
N VAL A 15 -4.18 -1.37 -7.02
CA VAL A 15 -4.53 -2.40 -6.03
C VAL A 15 -5.36 -3.48 -6.70
N LYS A 16 -4.88 -4.71 -6.63
CA LYS A 16 -5.59 -5.86 -7.18
C LYS A 16 -6.52 -6.46 -6.14
N LYS A 17 -6.02 -6.64 -4.94
CA LYS A 17 -6.83 -7.13 -3.83
C LYS A 17 -6.08 -6.94 -2.52
N LEU A 18 -6.82 -6.99 -1.43
CA LEU A 18 -6.24 -6.91 -0.09
C LEU A 18 -6.21 -8.31 0.51
N GLU A 19 -5.06 -8.69 1.04
CA GLU A 19 -4.93 -9.94 1.77
C GLU A 19 -5.03 -9.67 3.26
N GLY A 20 -5.05 -10.74 4.02
CA GLY A 20 -5.19 -10.64 5.45
C GLY A 20 -6.63 -10.74 5.86
N GLN A 21 -6.87 -10.75 7.14
CA GLN A 21 -8.19 -10.93 7.71
C GLN A 21 -8.38 -9.96 8.87
N GLY A 22 -9.65 -9.68 9.15
CA GLY A 22 -10.01 -8.94 10.35
C GLY A 22 -9.50 -7.51 10.36
N PRO A 23 -8.89 -7.09 11.49
CA PRO A 23 -8.55 -5.69 11.71
C PRO A 23 -7.59 -5.09 10.70
N THR A 24 -6.62 -5.86 10.24
CA THR A 24 -5.62 -5.35 9.30
C THR A 24 -6.26 -4.93 7.98
N LYS A 25 -7.07 -5.81 7.41
CA LYS A 25 -7.73 -5.54 6.15
C LYS A 25 -8.67 -4.35 6.29
N ARG A 26 -9.42 -4.32 7.38
CA ARG A 26 -10.36 -3.24 7.64
C ARG A 26 -9.65 -1.89 7.77
N ARG A 27 -8.53 -1.88 8.49
CA ARG A 27 -7.76 -0.66 8.67
C ARG A 27 -7.25 -0.12 7.34
N ILE A 28 -6.76 -1.01 6.47
CA ILE A 28 -6.29 -0.63 5.15
C ILE A 28 -7.44 -0.04 4.33
N MET A 29 -8.59 -0.68 4.37
CA MET A 29 -9.77 -0.18 3.65
C MET A 29 -10.23 1.17 4.17
N ASP A 30 -10.16 1.36 5.48
CA ASP A 30 -10.56 2.62 6.11
C ASP A 30 -9.66 3.78 5.69
N MET A 31 -8.44 3.49 5.28
CA MET A 31 -7.53 4.50 4.76
C MET A 31 -7.80 4.85 3.30
N GLY A 32 -8.79 4.23 2.69
CA GLY A 32 -9.14 4.48 1.30
C GLY A 32 -8.41 3.59 0.31
N ILE A 33 -7.68 2.60 0.80
CA ILE A 33 -6.96 1.66 -0.06
C ILE A 33 -7.87 0.49 -0.37
N THR A 34 -8.49 0.54 -1.54
CA THR A 34 -9.44 -0.48 -1.96
C THR A 34 -9.08 -0.97 -3.37
N LYS A 35 -9.71 -2.07 -3.77
CA LYS A 35 -9.47 -2.64 -5.09
C LYS A 35 -9.66 -1.61 -6.20
N GLY A 36 -8.71 -1.55 -7.12
CA GLY A 36 -8.77 -0.64 -8.27
C GLY A 36 -8.17 0.73 -8.03
N VAL A 37 -7.80 1.03 -6.80
CA VAL A 37 -7.21 2.33 -6.46
C VAL A 37 -5.75 2.38 -6.89
N SER A 38 -5.32 3.54 -7.38
CA SER A 38 -3.92 3.76 -7.73
C SER A 38 -3.16 4.27 -6.50
N ILE A 39 -2.00 3.67 -6.25
CA ILE A 39 -1.13 4.06 -5.14
C ILE A 39 0.24 4.44 -5.69
N SER A 40 0.78 5.55 -5.22
CA SER A 40 2.14 5.96 -5.55
C SER A 40 3.00 5.82 -4.29
N VAL A 41 4.19 5.25 -4.44
CA VAL A 41 5.14 5.16 -3.32
C VAL A 41 5.97 6.43 -3.33
N VAL A 42 5.84 7.23 -2.29
CA VAL A 42 6.50 8.53 -2.20
C VAL A 42 7.87 8.41 -1.55
N LYS A 43 7.94 7.62 -0.47
CA LYS A 43 9.14 7.55 0.33
C LYS A 43 9.12 6.29 1.18
N VAL A 44 10.30 5.77 1.47
CA VAL A 44 10.45 4.62 2.37
C VAL A 44 11.47 5.01 3.43
N ALA A 45 11.16 4.78 4.68
CA ALA A 45 12.09 5.07 5.77
C ALA A 45 13.36 4.24 5.61
N PRO A 46 14.49 4.70 6.17
CA PRO A 46 15.79 4.02 5.99
C PRO A 46 15.79 2.54 6.33
N LEU A 47 14.97 2.13 7.27
CA LEU A 47 14.88 0.72 7.66
C LEU A 47 13.77 -0.04 6.92
N GLY A 48 13.15 0.59 5.94
CA GLY A 48 12.08 -0.03 5.16
C GLY A 48 10.69 0.12 5.77
N ASP A 49 10.55 0.80 6.89
CA ASP A 49 9.28 0.92 7.61
C ASP A 49 9.31 2.21 8.42
N PRO A 50 8.30 3.09 8.33
CA PRO A 50 7.10 2.97 7.50
C PRO A 50 7.34 3.32 6.03
N ILE A 51 6.31 3.09 5.23
CA ILE A 51 6.30 3.44 3.81
C ILE A 51 5.28 4.56 3.62
N GLU A 52 5.71 5.66 3.00
CA GLU A 52 4.80 6.75 2.71
C GLU A 52 4.27 6.61 1.29
N VAL A 53 2.95 6.65 1.16
CA VAL A 53 2.27 6.48 -0.12
C VAL A 53 1.28 7.60 -0.34
N LYS A 54 0.88 7.79 -1.58
CA LYS A 54 -0.14 8.77 -1.95
C LYS A 54 -1.30 8.02 -2.58
N VAL A 55 -2.49 8.23 -2.04
CA VAL A 55 -3.72 7.58 -2.49
C VAL A 55 -4.81 8.64 -2.57
N ARG A 56 -5.46 8.75 -3.72
CA ARG A 56 -6.57 9.69 -3.92
C ARG A 56 -6.25 11.13 -3.51
N GLY A 57 -5.00 11.53 -3.71
CA GLY A 57 -4.57 12.88 -3.36
C GLY A 57 -4.16 13.05 -1.91
N TYR A 58 -4.25 12.00 -1.10
CA TYR A 58 -3.82 12.02 0.30
C TYR A 58 -2.50 11.30 0.46
N GLN A 59 -1.67 11.82 1.33
CA GLN A 59 -0.42 11.18 1.69
C GLN A 59 -0.64 10.39 2.97
N LEU A 60 -0.29 9.12 2.94
CA LEU A 60 -0.49 8.21 4.07
C LEU A 60 0.82 7.53 4.42
N SER A 61 0.95 7.17 5.69
CA SER A 61 2.08 6.40 6.17
C SER A 61 1.54 5.03 6.56
N ILE A 62 2.07 3.97 5.99
CA ILE A 62 1.62 2.62 6.29
C ILE A 62 2.80 1.77 6.75
N ARG A 63 2.49 0.73 7.49
CA ARG A 63 3.51 -0.20 7.97
C ARG A 63 3.90 -1.15 6.85
N LYS A 64 5.14 -1.62 6.92
CA LYS A 64 5.64 -2.62 5.99
C LYS A 64 4.71 -3.84 5.93
N ALA A 65 4.21 -4.29 7.09
CA ALA A 65 3.30 -5.42 7.15
C ALA A 65 2.00 -5.14 6.41
N ASP A 66 1.50 -3.90 6.47
CA ASP A 66 0.30 -3.53 5.74
C ASP A 66 0.56 -3.54 4.23
N ALA A 67 1.72 -3.07 3.82
CA ALA A 67 2.08 -3.05 2.40
C ALA A 67 2.15 -4.46 1.83
N GLU A 68 2.60 -5.42 2.64
CA GLU A 68 2.66 -6.82 2.22
C GLU A 68 1.27 -7.42 1.99
N ALA A 69 0.26 -6.86 2.64
CA ALA A 69 -1.12 -7.33 2.48
C ALA A 69 -1.84 -6.68 1.31
N ILE A 70 -1.23 -5.67 0.68
CA ILE A 70 -1.82 -4.98 -0.46
C ILE A 70 -1.23 -5.57 -1.74
N LEU A 71 -1.99 -6.44 -2.39
CA LEU A 71 -1.56 -7.05 -3.64
C LEU A 71 -1.85 -6.10 -4.79
N ILE A 72 -0.92 -6.00 -5.70
CA ILE A 72 -1.00 -5.05 -6.81
C ILE A 72 -1.05 -5.79 -8.14
N GLU A 73 -1.58 -5.11 -9.15
CA GLU A 73 -1.59 -5.64 -10.51
C GLU A 73 -0.18 -5.56 -11.08
N GLU A 74 0.17 -6.61 -11.80
CA GLU A 74 1.48 -6.69 -12.42
C GLU A 74 1.50 -6.14 -13.82
#